data_0949932ed622d8d42470f02dfaf8f74f
#
_entry.id   0949932ed622d8d42470f02dfaf8f74f
#
_cell.length_a   1.000
_cell.length_b   1.000
_cell.length_c   1.000
_cell.angle_alpha   90.00
_cell.angle_beta   90.00
_cell.angle_gamma   90.00
#
_symmetry.space_group_name_H-M   'P 1'
#
loop_
_entity.id
_entity.type
_entity.pdbx_description
1 polymer ?
#
loop_
_entity_poly.entity_id
_entity_poly.type
_entity_poly.pdbx_seq_one_letter_code
_entity_poly.pdbx_strand_id
1 'polypeptide(L)'
;MVLAVLLAVAAASCGWNQPAAKVGKVEISEDQLKADVEALRTVPELATLFGAEVPEKGPVPASVTANMLSLRISQLVLAARFESSKVGLPLDEANRRAEDERTKLADIDEQLTLQLGSPETYAKVPASLREILRTFLLYRDLLLGEVPEDEVLTTVSGIFAASDISVAPRYGSWDSTTFSVVPPEGPGQSPAPSNGPAGS
;
A
#
# COMPACT_ATOMS: atom_id res chain seq x y z
N MET A 1 -27.23 -37.49 37.71
CA MET A 1 -26.80 -37.31 36.31
C MET A 1 -27.26 -35.92 35.91
N VAL A 2 -26.39 -34.93 36.09
CA VAL A 2 -26.70 -33.51 35.81
C VAL A 2 -25.95 -33.14 34.55
N LEU A 3 -26.71 -32.90 33.47
CA LEU A 3 -26.18 -32.50 32.15
C LEU A 3 -25.88 -31.01 32.20
N ALA A 4 -24.59 -30.64 32.30
CA ALA A 4 -24.15 -29.24 32.19
C ALA A 4 -24.11 -28.88 30.69
N VAL A 5 -25.09 -28.11 30.25
CA VAL A 5 -25.11 -27.46 28.93
C VAL A 5 -24.17 -26.26 29.03
N LEU A 6 -22.97 -26.39 28.49
CA LEU A 6 -22.04 -25.28 28.23
C LEU A 6 -22.58 -24.49 27.03
N LEU A 7 -23.32 -23.41 27.28
CA LEU A 7 -23.59 -22.39 26.29
C LEU A 7 -22.26 -21.66 25.98
N ALA A 8 -21.64 -22.01 24.87
CA ALA A 8 -20.60 -21.20 24.27
C ALA A 8 -21.28 -19.93 23.71
N VAL A 9 -21.25 -18.85 24.48
CA VAL A 9 -21.54 -17.52 23.99
C VAL A 9 -20.39 -17.15 23.07
N ALA A 10 -20.57 -17.39 21.77
CA ALA A 10 -19.80 -16.74 20.75
C ALA A 10 -20.11 -15.24 20.85
N ALA A 11 -19.28 -14.52 21.59
CA ALA A 11 -19.25 -13.08 21.55
C ALA A 11 -18.90 -12.69 20.11
N ALA A 12 -19.94 -12.44 19.31
CA ALA A 12 -19.81 -11.67 18.10
C ALA A 12 -19.29 -10.30 18.53
N SER A 13 -17.96 -10.12 18.52
CA SER A 13 -17.32 -8.82 18.64
C SER A 13 -17.67 -8.04 17.39
N CYS A 14 -18.87 -7.46 17.42
CA CYS A 14 -19.36 -6.59 16.37
C CYS A 14 -18.40 -5.41 16.19
N GLY A 15 -17.69 -5.36 15.08
CA GLY A 15 -17.51 -4.10 14.35
C GLY A 15 -16.33 -3.20 14.69
N TRP A 16 -15.52 -3.46 15.74
CA TRP A 16 -14.53 -2.47 16.22
C TRP A 16 -13.08 -2.77 15.83
N ASN A 17 -12.80 -3.85 15.11
CA ASN A 17 -11.44 -4.22 14.72
C ASN A 17 -11.36 -4.79 13.29
N GLN A 18 -12.20 -4.29 12.39
CA GLN A 18 -12.03 -4.68 10.99
C GLN A 18 -10.80 -3.97 10.41
N PRO A 19 -9.89 -4.70 9.73
CA PRO A 19 -8.74 -4.08 9.08
C PRO A 19 -9.20 -3.08 8.01
N ALA A 20 -8.35 -2.11 7.70
CA ALA A 20 -8.60 -1.15 6.63
C ALA A 20 -8.61 -1.85 5.26
N ALA A 21 -7.72 -2.83 5.07
CA ALA A 21 -7.68 -3.69 3.90
C ALA A 21 -7.01 -5.04 4.22
N LYS A 22 -7.14 -6.00 3.30
CA LYS A 22 -6.41 -7.27 3.29
C LYS A 22 -5.80 -7.52 1.92
N VAL A 23 -4.61 -8.10 1.92
CA VAL A 23 -3.95 -8.63 0.73
C VAL A 23 -3.61 -10.10 1.02
N GLY A 24 -4.38 -11.01 0.47
CA GLY A 24 -4.32 -12.42 0.85
C GLY A 24 -4.60 -12.61 2.34
N LYS A 25 -3.59 -13.08 3.09
CA LYS A 25 -3.66 -13.30 4.53
C LYS A 25 -3.14 -12.13 5.37
N VAL A 26 -2.55 -11.11 4.74
CA VAL A 26 -1.97 -9.96 5.42
C VAL A 26 -3.02 -8.88 5.60
N GLU A 27 -3.16 -8.39 6.82
CA GLU A 27 -4.10 -7.32 7.17
C GLU A 27 -3.37 -5.98 7.32
N ILE A 28 -3.96 -4.94 6.77
CA ILE A 28 -3.56 -3.55 7.02
C ILE A 28 -4.51 -3.02 8.09
N SER A 29 -3.99 -2.78 9.30
CA SER A 29 -4.82 -2.30 10.40
C SER A 29 -5.21 -0.84 10.23
N GLU A 30 -6.31 -0.45 10.85
CA GLU A 30 -6.76 0.94 10.88
C GLU A 30 -5.74 1.84 11.59
N ASP A 31 -5.11 1.35 12.66
CA ASP A 31 -4.13 2.13 13.42
C ASP A 31 -2.85 2.38 12.60
N GLN A 32 -2.40 1.39 11.81
CA GLN A 32 -1.29 1.59 10.89
C GLN A 32 -1.61 2.67 9.85
N LEU A 33 -2.80 2.60 9.23
CA LEU A 33 -3.22 3.58 8.24
C LEU A 33 -3.35 4.99 8.84
N LYS A 34 -3.91 5.11 10.05
CA LYS A 34 -3.98 6.39 10.78
C LYS A 34 -2.60 6.97 11.07
N ALA A 35 -1.66 6.11 11.50
CA ALA A 35 -0.30 6.55 11.78
C ALA A 35 0.42 7.07 10.51
N ASP A 36 0.20 6.43 9.37
CA ASP A 36 0.78 6.88 8.09
C ASP A 36 0.19 8.23 7.65
N VAL A 37 -1.13 8.37 7.75
CA VAL A 37 -1.82 9.62 7.41
C VAL A 37 -1.39 10.75 8.34
N GLU A 38 -1.18 10.48 9.64
CA GLU A 38 -0.66 11.47 10.58
C GLU A 38 0.79 11.85 10.28
N ALA A 39 1.59 10.91 9.75
CA ALA A 39 2.93 11.23 9.30
C ALA A 39 2.97 12.27 8.18
N LEU A 40 1.98 12.27 7.26
CA LEU A 40 1.87 13.29 6.22
C LEU A 40 1.60 14.69 6.80
N ARG A 41 0.93 14.76 7.96
CA ARG A 41 0.65 16.02 8.67
C ARG A 41 1.87 16.53 9.42
N THR A 42 2.66 15.63 10.00
CA THR A 42 3.84 15.95 10.80
C THR A 42 5.11 16.17 9.98
N VAL A 43 5.14 15.69 8.73
CA VAL A 43 6.24 15.82 7.78
C VAL A 43 5.67 16.35 6.46
N PRO A 44 5.53 17.69 6.31
CA PRO A 44 4.92 18.31 5.11
C PRO A 44 5.60 17.95 3.80
N GLU A 45 6.91 17.72 3.83
CA GLU A 45 7.70 17.30 2.67
C GLU A 45 7.22 15.93 2.16
N LEU A 46 6.80 15.05 3.08
CA LEU A 46 6.22 13.76 2.73
C LEU A 46 4.86 13.93 2.05
N ALA A 47 4.01 14.84 2.54
CA ALA A 47 2.74 15.15 1.88
C ALA A 47 2.98 15.67 0.45
N THR A 48 3.97 16.55 0.27
CA THR A 48 4.37 17.05 -1.05
C THR A 48 4.83 15.93 -1.98
N LEU A 49 5.60 14.97 -1.48
CA LEU A 49 6.04 13.79 -2.24
C LEU A 49 4.86 12.98 -2.81
N PHE A 50 3.75 12.92 -2.07
CA PHE A 50 2.52 12.26 -2.51
C PHE A 50 1.56 13.17 -3.30
N GLY A 51 1.93 14.42 -3.56
CA GLY A 51 1.03 15.41 -4.16
C GLY A 51 -0.24 15.65 -3.32
N ALA A 52 -0.15 15.48 -2.01
CA ALA A 52 -1.27 15.52 -1.09
C ALA A 52 -1.31 16.87 -0.34
N GLU A 53 -2.46 17.49 -0.34
CA GLU A 53 -2.74 18.63 0.56
C GLU A 53 -3.36 18.10 1.86
N VAL A 54 -2.58 18.11 2.93
CA VAL A 54 -3.03 17.66 4.25
C VAL A 54 -3.17 18.87 5.16
N PRO A 55 -4.38 19.17 5.65
CA PRO A 55 -4.58 20.31 6.53
C PRO A 55 -3.87 20.07 7.88
N GLU A 56 -3.27 21.12 8.44
CA GLU A 56 -2.64 21.05 9.78
C GLU A 56 -3.63 20.62 10.87
N LYS A 57 -4.88 21.00 10.72
CA LYS A 57 -5.97 20.69 11.67
C LYS A 57 -7.23 20.27 10.92
N GLY A 58 -8.01 19.42 11.57
CA GLY A 58 -9.27 18.94 11.01
C GLY A 58 -9.18 17.59 10.29
N PRO A 59 -10.23 17.18 9.60
CA PRO A 59 -10.26 15.89 8.92
C PRO A 59 -9.31 15.86 7.71
N VAL A 60 -8.64 14.72 7.54
CA VAL A 60 -7.83 14.46 6.34
C VAL A 60 -8.76 14.10 5.18
N PRO A 61 -8.52 14.61 3.96
CA PRO A 61 -9.31 14.22 2.79
C PRO A 61 -9.32 12.71 2.57
N ALA A 62 -10.47 12.15 2.20
CA ALA A 62 -10.61 10.71 1.96
C ALA A 62 -9.67 10.21 0.86
N SER A 63 -9.37 11.03 -0.15
CA SER A 63 -8.41 10.75 -1.20
C SER A 63 -6.99 10.50 -0.67
N VAL A 64 -6.55 11.28 0.32
CA VAL A 64 -5.23 11.09 0.95
C VAL A 64 -5.16 9.74 1.66
N THR A 65 -6.20 9.40 2.42
CA THR A 65 -6.29 8.11 3.10
C THR A 65 -6.33 6.96 2.10
N ALA A 66 -7.08 7.10 1.00
CA ALA A 66 -7.14 6.13 -0.08
C ALA A 66 -5.78 5.95 -0.77
N ASN A 67 -5.04 7.03 -1.03
CA ASN A 67 -3.71 6.96 -1.63
C ASN A 67 -2.71 6.23 -0.72
N MET A 68 -2.73 6.51 0.59
CA MET A 68 -1.88 5.80 1.56
C MET A 68 -2.23 4.31 1.64
N LEU A 69 -3.51 3.98 1.59
CA LEU A 69 -3.95 2.58 1.58
C LEU A 69 -3.54 1.88 0.28
N SER A 70 -3.63 2.56 -0.87
CA SER A 70 -3.16 2.07 -2.18
C SER A 70 -1.66 1.77 -2.16
N LEU A 71 -0.85 2.65 -1.57
CA LEU A 71 0.58 2.44 -1.42
C LEU A 71 0.90 1.17 -0.62
N ARG A 72 0.22 0.98 0.54
CA ARG A 72 0.40 -0.23 1.36
C ARG A 72 -0.02 -1.50 0.64
N ILE A 73 -1.17 -1.48 -0.04
CA ILE A 73 -1.64 -2.61 -0.84
C ILE A 73 -0.61 -2.94 -1.92
N SER A 74 -0.15 -1.93 -2.68
CA SER A 74 0.82 -2.12 -3.75
C SER A 74 2.15 -2.68 -3.24
N GLN A 75 2.64 -2.18 -2.12
CA GLN A 75 3.83 -2.70 -1.48
C GLN A 75 3.69 -4.18 -1.12
N LEU A 76 2.56 -4.57 -0.50
CA LEU A 76 2.32 -5.96 -0.10
C LEU A 76 2.19 -6.89 -1.32
N VAL A 77 1.49 -6.47 -2.37
CA VAL A 77 1.33 -7.25 -3.62
C VAL A 77 2.68 -7.47 -4.29
N LEU A 78 3.48 -6.42 -4.44
CA LEU A 78 4.81 -6.52 -5.05
C LEU A 78 5.75 -7.35 -4.18
N ALA A 79 5.75 -7.14 -2.86
CA ALA A 79 6.54 -7.94 -1.93
C ALA A 79 6.23 -9.43 -2.05
N ALA A 80 4.95 -9.81 -2.05
CA ALA A 80 4.55 -11.21 -2.20
C ALA A 80 5.03 -11.82 -3.53
N ARG A 81 4.99 -11.06 -4.62
CA ARG A 81 5.50 -11.48 -5.94
C ARG A 81 7.00 -11.73 -5.90
N PHE A 82 7.78 -10.79 -5.37
CA PHE A 82 9.24 -10.92 -5.32
C PHE A 82 9.72 -11.97 -4.33
N GLU A 83 9.11 -12.08 -3.16
CA GLU A 83 9.43 -13.15 -2.22
C GLU A 83 9.13 -14.54 -2.81
N SER A 84 8.02 -14.69 -3.54
CA SER A 84 7.71 -15.95 -4.21
C SER A 84 8.73 -16.31 -5.30
N SER A 85 9.34 -15.33 -5.96
CA SER A 85 10.36 -15.56 -7.01
C SER A 85 11.71 -16.01 -6.45
N LYS A 86 11.95 -15.85 -5.14
CA LYS A 86 13.17 -16.30 -4.45
C LYS A 86 13.11 -17.79 -4.06
N VAL A 87 11.91 -18.36 -4.05
CA VAL A 87 11.72 -19.77 -3.63
C VAL A 87 12.36 -20.71 -4.62
N GLY A 88 13.29 -21.56 -4.13
CA GLY A 88 13.96 -22.56 -4.95
C GLY A 88 15.18 -22.07 -5.74
N LEU A 89 15.60 -20.82 -5.54
CA LEU A 89 16.84 -20.33 -6.15
C LEU A 89 18.08 -21.08 -5.61
N PRO A 90 19.09 -21.35 -6.45
CA PRO A 90 20.40 -21.75 -5.99
C PRO A 90 21.00 -20.74 -5.02
N LEU A 91 21.79 -21.22 -4.05
CA LEU A 91 22.35 -20.37 -2.97
C LEU A 91 23.18 -19.18 -3.48
N ASP A 92 23.97 -19.41 -4.53
CA ASP A 92 24.79 -18.37 -5.14
C ASP A 92 23.95 -17.28 -5.82
N GLU A 93 22.85 -17.67 -6.44
CA GLU A 93 21.90 -16.73 -7.05
C GLU A 93 21.10 -15.97 -5.98
N ALA A 94 20.66 -16.66 -4.93
CA ALA A 94 19.99 -16.02 -3.80
C ALA A 94 20.90 -14.97 -3.13
N ASN A 95 22.20 -15.27 -2.95
CA ASN A 95 23.16 -14.34 -2.38
C ASN A 95 23.40 -13.12 -3.28
N ARG A 96 23.51 -13.32 -4.61
CA ARG A 96 23.64 -12.19 -5.56
C ARG A 96 22.44 -11.27 -5.50
N ARG A 97 21.21 -11.83 -5.54
CA ARG A 97 19.97 -11.03 -5.44
C ARG A 97 19.93 -10.25 -4.13
N ALA A 98 20.29 -10.87 -3.00
CA ALA A 98 20.32 -10.19 -1.72
C ALA A 98 21.32 -9.03 -1.68
N GLU A 99 22.45 -9.13 -2.36
CA GLU A 99 23.42 -8.04 -2.49
C GLU A 99 22.92 -6.92 -3.39
N ASP A 100 22.32 -7.26 -4.53
CA ASP A 100 21.70 -6.30 -5.44
C ASP A 100 20.57 -5.52 -4.76
N GLU A 101 19.69 -6.22 -4.00
CA GLU A 101 18.63 -5.58 -3.21
C GLU A 101 19.21 -4.63 -2.16
N ARG A 102 20.28 -5.01 -1.47
CA ARG A 102 20.93 -4.16 -0.45
C ARG A 102 21.51 -2.89 -1.08
N THR A 103 22.16 -3.00 -2.24
CA THR A 103 22.72 -1.86 -2.98
C THR A 103 21.59 -0.92 -3.41
N LYS A 104 20.53 -1.45 -4.03
CA LYS A 104 19.36 -0.65 -4.44
C LYS A 104 18.67 0.03 -3.26
N LEU A 105 18.57 -0.63 -2.11
CA LEU A 105 17.99 -0.02 -0.91
C LEU A 105 18.81 1.17 -0.40
N ALA A 106 20.14 1.13 -0.50
CA ALA A 106 20.98 2.26 -0.13
C ALA A 106 20.77 3.45 -1.09
N ASP A 107 20.67 3.20 -2.40
CA ASP A 107 20.37 4.23 -3.40
C ASP A 107 18.97 4.84 -3.18
N ILE A 108 17.98 4.02 -2.84
CA ILE A 108 16.62 4.47 -2.51
C ILE A 108 16.61 5.34 -1.25
N ASP A 109 17.37 4.97 -0.22
CA ASP A 109 17.47 5.79 1.00
C ASP A 109 18.08 7.17 0.70
N GLU A 110 19.08 7.23 -0.17
CA GLU A 110 19.67 8.49 -0.63
C GLU A 110 18.64 9.31 -1.42
N GLN A 111 17.94 8.70 -2.38
CA GLN A 111 16.89 9.37 -3.16
C GLN A 111 15.77 9.92 -2.27
N LEU A 112 15.24 9.13 -1.33
CA LEU A 112 14.21 9.57 -0.40
C LEU A 112 14.70 10.72 0.49
N THR A 113 15.95 10.67 0.93
CA THR A 113 16.58 11.74 1.70
C THR A 113 16.65 13.04 0.91
N LEU A 114 17.06 12.96 -0.36
CA LEU A 114 17.11 14.12 -1.27
C LEU A 114 15.72 14.70 -1.54
N GLN A 115 14.73 13.84 -1.80
CA GLN A 115 13.34 14.26 -2.06
C GLN A 115 12.68 14.91 -0.84
N LEU A 116 13.01 14.47 0.36
CA LEU A 116 12.54 15.05 1.62
C LEU A 116 13.39 16.21 2.11
N GLY A 117 14.44 16.58 1.38
CA GLY A 117 15.26 17.76 1.57
C GLY A 117 16.41 17.59 2.58
N SER A 118 16.32 16.68 3.53
CA SER A 118 17.44 16.41 4.46
C SER A 118 17.34 15.08 5.18
N PRO A 119 18.48 14.55 5.71
CA PRO A 119 18.50 13.36 6.56
C PRO A 119 17.64 13.50 7.82
N GLU A 120 17.57 14.72 8.40
CA GLU A 120 16.79 15.02 9.59
C GLU A 120 15.29 14.90 9.31
N THR A 121 14.83 15.39 8.14
CA THR A 121 13.45 15.24 7.70
C THR A 121 13.12 13.78 7.43
N TYR A 122 14.01 13.05 6.73
CA TYR A 122 13.86 11.60 6.52
C TYR A 122 13.77 10.83 7.83
N ALA A 123 14.57 11.18 8.84
CA ALA A 123 14.52 10.55 10.16
C ALA A 123 13.20 10.78 10.92
N LYS A 124 12.46 11.86 10.63
CA LYS A 124 11.13 12.13 11.22
C LYS A 124 10.02 11.25 10.65
N VAL A 125 10.19 10.71 9.44
CA VAL A 125 9.22 9.77 8.88
C VAL A 125 9.19 8.51 9.76
N PRO A 126 8.01 8.03 10.18
CA PRO A 126 7.90 6.81 10.99
C PRO A 126 8.61 5.63 10.33
N ALA A 127 9.32 4.82 11.12
CA ALA A 127 10.13 3.72 10.60
C ALA A 127 9.31 2.73 9.76
N SER A 128 8.06 2.44 10.15
CA SER A 128 7.15 1.58 9.40
C SER A 128 6.83 2.16 8.01
N LEU A 129 6.61 3.46 7.92
CA LEU A 129 6.31 4.11 6.64
C LEU A 129 7.55 4.23 5.76
N ARG A 130 8.74 4.51 6.35
CA ARG A 130 10.00 4.45 5.62
C ARG A 130 10.22 3.07 4.99
N GLU A 131 9.98 2.01 5.74
CA GLU A 131 10.13 0.64 5.24
C GLU A 131 9.17 0.34 4.09
N ILE A 132 7.92 0.81 4.16
CA ILE A 132 6.95 0.66 3.07
C ILE A 132 7.41 1.40 1.82
N LEU A 133 7.87 2.64 1.96
CA LEU A 133 8.38 3.43 0.84
C LEU A 133 9.60 2.77 0.19
N ARG A 134 10.57 2.35 1.00
CA ARG A 134 11.78 1.68 0.54
C ARG A 134 11.46 0.41 -0.22
N THR A 135 10.65 -0.48 0.37
CA THR A 135 10.30 -1.76 -0.24
C THR A 135 9.41 -1.61 -1.46
N PHE A 136 8.48 -0.65 -1.46
CA PHE A 136 7.68 -0.35 -2.65
C PHE A 136 8.56 0.12 -3.83
N LEU A 137 9.48 1.08 -3.58
CA LEU A 137 10.39 1.57 -4.60
C LEU A 137 11.35 0.48 -5.09
N LEU A 138 11.90 -0.32 -4.17
CA LEU A 138 12.75 -1.45 -4.51
C LEU A 138 12.06 -2.42 -5.47
N TYR A 139 10.87 -2.89 -5.09
CA TYR A 139 10.16 -3.87 -5.91
C TYR A 139 9.66 -3.30 -7.22
N ARG A 140 9.27 -2.03 -7.24
CA ARG A 140 8.96 -1.32 -8.49
C ARG A 140 10.19 -1.30 -9.42
N ASP A 141 11.35 -0.91 -8.91
CA ASP A 141 12.56 -0.77 -9.70
C ASP A 141 13.11 -2.14 -10.18
N LEU A 142 12.96 -3.19 -9.34
CA LEU A 142 13.27 -4.56 -9.75
C LEU A 142 12.33 -5.02 -10.87
N LEU A 143 11.02 -4.77 -10.73
CA LEU A 143 10.05 -5.12 -11.76
C LEU A 143 10.34 -4.42 -13.09
N LEU A 144 10.61 -3.12 -13.05
CA LEU A 144 10.94 -2.34 -14.24
C LEU A 144 12.27 -2.78 -14.90
N GLY A 145 13.20 -3.34 -14.11
CA GLY A 145 14.44 -3.90 -14.63
C GLY A 145 14.31 -5.31 -15.21
N GLU A 146 13.29 -6.07 -14.81
CA GLU A 146 13.08 -7.46 -15.26
C GLU A 146 12.12 -7.57 -16.46
N VAL A 147 11.29 -6.56 -16.70
CA VAL A 147 10.21 -6.60 -17.69
C VAL A 147 10.45 -5.57 -18.81
N PRO A 148 10.32 -5.95 -20.10
CA PRO A 148 10.34 -5.01 -21.21
C PRO A 148 9.30 -3.89 -21.01
N GLU A 149 9.64 -2.66 -21.44
CA GLU A 149 8.82 -1.47 -21.20
C GLU A 149 7.39 -1.62 -21.73
N ASP A 150 7.22 -2.24 -22.89
CA ASP A 150 5.93 -2.50 -23.53
C ASP A 150 5.08 -3.58 -22.81
N GLU A 151 5.70 -4.41 -21.98
CA GLU A 151 5.04 -5.46 -21.20
C GLU A 151 4.76 -5.07 -19.75
N VAL A 152 5.30 -3.95 -19.26
CA VAL A 152 5.19 -3.53 -17.86
C VAL A 152 3.74 -3.46 -17.40
N LEU A 153 2.88 -2.76 -18.16
CA LEU A 153 1.48 -2.59 -17.77
C LEU A 153 0.73 -3.93 -17.71
N THR A 154 0.96 -4.80 -18.68
CA THR A 154 0.35 -6.13 -18.72
C THR A 154 0.82 -6.99 -17.55
N THR A 155 2.11 -6.96 -17.26
CA THR A 155 2.71 -7.70 -16.14
C THR A 155 2.18 -7.21 -14.80
N VAL A 156 2.16 -5.89 -14.58
CA VAL A 156 1.60 -5.29 -13.37
C VAL A 156 0.14 -5.65 -13.20
N SER A 157 -0.66 -5.52 -14.27
CA SER A 157 -2.08 -5.89 -14.25
C SER A 157 -2.28 -7.36 -13.88
N GLY A 158 -1.46 -8.26 -14.42
CA GLY A 158 -1.49 -9.69 -14.09
C GLY A 158 -1.15 -9.96 -12.61
N ILE A 159 -0.15 -9.28 -12.05
CA ILE A 159 0.24 -9.41 -10.64
C ILE A 159 -0.90 -8.98 -9.72
N PHE A 160 -1.50 -7.81 -9.97
CA PHE A 160 -2.60 -7.31 -9.14
C PHE A 160 -3.90 -8.13 -9.32
N ALA A 161 -4.21 -8.58 -10.54
CA ALA A 161 -5.38 -9.43 -10.79
C ALA A 161 -5.29 -10.80 -10.11
N ALA A 162 -4.07 -11.34 -9.94
CA ALA A 162 -3.84 -12.59 -9.23
C ALA A 162 -3.86 -12.43 -7.69
N SER A 163 -3.94 -11.21 -7.19
CA SER A 163 -3.90 -10.90 -5.75
C SER A 163 -5.31 -10.80 -5.18
N ASP A 164 -5.53 -11.48 -4.04
CA ASP A 164 -6.78 -11.36 -3.27
C ASP A 164 -6.74 -10.07 -2.44
N ILE A 165 -7.37 -9.00 -2.96
CA ILE A 165 -7.39 -7.68 -2.34
C ILE A 165 -8.82 -7.35 -1.90
N SER A 166 -8.98 -7.01 -0.64
CA SER A 166 -10.24 -6.49 -0.10
C SER A 166 -10.01 -5.21 0.71
N VAL A 167 -10.88 -4.22 0.52
CA VAL A 167 -10.84 -2.93 1.21
C VAL A 167 -12.11 -2.78 2.02
N ALA A 168 -12.00 -2.31 3.26
CA ALA A 168 -13.18 -2.04 4.08
C ALA A 168 -14.00 -0.90 3.46
N PRO A 169 -15.34 -1.03 3.34
CA PRO A 169 -16.18 -0.07 2.59
C PRO A 169 -16.06 1.38 3.04
N ARG A 170 -15.71 1.63 4.31
CA ARG A 170 -15.49 2.99 4.85
C ARG A 170 -14.28 3.70 4.25
N TYR A 171 -13.34 2.97 3.64
CA TYR A 171 -12.16 3.52 2.95
C TYR A 171 -12.33 3.53 1.42
N GLY A 172 -13.38 2.88 0.90
CA GLY A 172 -13.68 2.81 -0.53
C GLY A 172 -13.65 1.41 -1.10
N SER A 173 -13.28 1.31 -2.37
CA SER A 173 -13.15 0.05 -3.09
C SER A 173 -11.82 -0.02 -3.84
N TRP A 174 -11.29 -1.22 -4.01
CA TRP A 174 -10.12 -1.43 -4.87
C TRP A 174 -10.51 -1.38 -6.34
N ASP A 175 -9.84 -0.55 -7.11
CA ASP A 175 -9.93 -0.51 -8.57
C ASP A 175 -8.70 -1.20 -9.18
N SER A 176 -8.91 -2.35 -9.78
CA SER A 176 -7.85 -3.13 -10.43
C SER A 176 -7.35 -2.53 -11.74
N THR A 177 -8.04 -1.55 -12.30
CA THR A 177 -7.64 -0.88 -13.54
C THR A 177 -6.61 0.22 -13.28
N THR A 178 -6.81 0.95 -12.19
CA THR A 178 -5.92 2.04 -11.78
C THR A 178 -4.94 1.64 -10.67
N PHE A 179 -5.05 0.40 -10.15
CA PHE A 179 -4.28 -0.12 -9.03
C PHE A 179 -4.35 0.78 -7.79
N SER A 180 -5.53 1.28 -7.51
CA SER A 180 -5.74 2.24 -6.44
C SER A 180 -7.05 2.00 -5.68
N VAL A 181 -7.11 2.56 -4.48
CA VAL A 181 -8.35 2.63 -3.71
C VAL A 181 -9.12 3.86 -4.17
N VAL A 182 -10.32 3.63 -4.66
CA VAL A 182 -11.28 4.70 -4.97
C VAL A 182 -12.01 5.04 -3.67
N PRO A 183 -11.89 6.27 -3.14
CA PRO A 183 -12.56 6.64 -1.90
C PRO A 183 -14.08 6.53 -2.04
N PRO A 184 -14.81 6.31 -0.93
CA PRO A 184 -16.26 6.26 -0.96
C PRO A 184 -16.82 7.61 -1.43
N GLU A 185 -17.88 7.58 -2.22
CA GLU A 185 -18.59 8.79 -2.61
C GLU A 185 -19.13 9.49 -1.36
N GLY A 186 -18.68 10.72 -1.14
CA GLY A 186 -19.23 11.55 -0.05
C GLY A 186 -20.68 11.93 -0.34
N PRO A 187 -21.53 12.14 0.67
CA PRO A 187 -22.88 12.64 0.46
C PRO A 187 -22.79 14.00 -0.26
N GLY A 188 -23.13 14.02 -1.56
CA GLY A 188 -23.15 15.22 -2.40
C GLY A 188 -22.14 15.29 -3.55
N GLN A 189 -21.29 14.30 -3.73
CA GLN A 189 -20.47 14.19 -4.95
C GLN A 189 -21.26 13.42 -6.02
N SER A 190 -21.67 14.14 -7.09
CA SER A 190 -22.15 13.46 -8.29
C SER A 190 -21.02 12.62 -8.89
N PRO A 191 -21.32 11.41 -9.41
CA PRO A 191 -20.32 10.57 -10.06
C PRO A 191 -19.62 11.37 -11.15
N ALA A 192 -18.29 11.31 -11.18
CA ALA A 192 -17.52 11.89 -12.26
C ALA A 192 -18.04 11.32 -13.59
N PRO A 193 -18.19 12.15 -14.63
CA PRO A 193 -18.66 11.67 -15.92
C PRO A 193 -17.71 10.57 -16.40
N SER A 194 -18.23 9.36 -16.56
CA SER A 194 -17.50 8.26 -17.19
C SER A 194 -17.16 8.71 -18.62
N ASN A 195 -15.89 8.98 -18.89
CA ASN A 195 -15.38 9.17 -20.22
C ASN A 195 -15.44 7.82 -20.97
N GLY A 196 -16.66 7.37 -21.29
CA GLY A 196 -16.85 6.32 -22.26
C GLY A 196 -16.34 6.81 -23.61
N PRO A 197 -15.70 5.94 -24.42
CA PRO A 197 -15.29 6.33 -25.76
C PRO A 197 -16.53 6.74 -26.55
N ALA A 198 -16.52 7.98 -27.05
CA ALA A 198 -17.54 8.46 -28.00
C ALA A 198 -17.46 7.55 -29.23
N GLY A 199 -18.47 6.68 -29.37
CA GLY A 199 -18.63 5.88 -30.57
C GLY A 199 -18.85 6.77 -31.77
N SER A 200 -18.06 6.56 -32.78
CA SER A 200 -18.29 6.98 -34.18
C SER A 200 -18.24 5.76 -35.07
#